data_73e3fe077ce1e4525a1a5badb693e86c
#
_entry.id   73e3fe077ce1e4525a1a5badb693e86c
#
_cell.length_a   1.000
_cell.length_b   1.000
_cell.length_c   1.000
_cell.angle_alpha   90.00
_cell.angle_beta   90.00
_cell.angle_gamma   90.00
#
_symmetry.space_group_name_H-M   'P 1'
#
loop_
_entity.id
_entity.type
_entity.pdbx_description
1 polymer ?
#
loop_
_entity_poly.entity_id
_entity_poly.type
_entity_poly.pdbx_seq_one_letter_code
_entity_poly.pdbx_strand_id
1 'polypeptide(L)'
;MVGQSYLQIFYVMNKVLKIVCLICCIATLAPLPVSAGDARSTTSSGYDWEPVMEAIIHVESRGDANAVSGNSCGAMQITPILVRECNNILKKRKSKKRFTMQDRFSVKKSKEMFLLYQVHFNPKNNVEQAIRSWNGGMNYSVKRTQSYYKKVMAKLRG
;
A
#
# COMPACT_ATOMS: atom_id res chain seq x y z
N MET A 1 -2.70 67.37 -31.26
CA MET A 1 -2.97 67.11 -29.82
C MET A 1 -3.90 65.91 -29.55
N VAL A 2 -4.28 65.12 -30.55
CA VAL A 2 -5.27 64.01 -30.36
C VAL A 2 -4.59 62.64 -30.09
N GLY A 3 -3.32 62.49 -30.47
CA GLY A 3 -2.66 61.17 -30.36
C GLY A 3 -2.18 60.73 -28.96
N GLN A 4 -1.97 61.67 -28.00
CA GLN A 4 -1.52 61.31 -26.66
C GLN A 4 -2.62 60.75 -25.78
N SER A 5 -3.87 61.15 -26.01
CA SER A 5 -5.02 60.67 -25.21
C SER A 5 -5.33 59.19 -25.50
N TYR A 6 -5.19 58.70 -26.71
CA TYR A 6 -5.44 57.33 -27.06
C TYR A 6 -4.39 56.37 -26.50
N LEU A 7 -3.13 56.79 -26.43
CA LEU A 7 -2.05 55.97 -25.87
C LEU A 7 -2.20 55.80 -24.34
N GLN A 8 -2.63 56.84 -23.65
CA GLN A 8 -2.93 56.76 -22.22
C GLN A 8 -4.11 55.87 -21.93
N ILE A 9 -5.16 55.91 -22.74
CA ILE A 9 -6.36 55.05 -22.56
C ILE A 9 -6.01 53.61 -22.82
N PHE A 10 -5.18 53.30 -23.85
CA PHE A 10 -4.73 51.94 -24.15
C PHE A 10 -3.83 51.34 -23.06
N TYR A 11 -2.96 52.17 -22.48
CA TYR A 11 -2.10 51.76 -21.36
C TYR A 11 -2.90 51.46 -20.08
N VAL A 12 -3.88 52.28 -19.75
CA VAL A 12 -4.75 52.07 -18.59
C VAL A 12 -5.62 50.85 -18.76
N MET A 13 -6.23 50.62 -19.96
CA MET A 13 -7.01 49.44 -20.28
C MET A 13 -6.21 48.16 -20.14
N ASN A 14 -4.99 48.10 -20.65
CA ASN A 14 -4.12 46.92 -20.53
C ASN A 14 -3.72 46.65 -19.08
N LYS A 15 -3.55 47.70 -18.26
CA LYS A 15 -3.23 47.54 -16.82
C LYS A 15 -4.43 47.00 -16.03
N VAL A 16 -5.64 47.49 -16.34
CA VAL A 16 -6.88 47.05 -15.70
C VAL A 16 -7.18 45.58 -16.12
N LEU A 17 -7.00 45.23 -17.39
CA LEU A 17 -7.19 43.87 -17.88
C LEU A 17 -6.25 42.88 -17.23
N LYS A 18 -4.98 43.24 -17.00
CA LYS A 18 -4.01 42.39 -16.26
C LYS A 18 -4.39 42.20 -14.80
N ILE A 19 -4.92 43.25 -14.13
CA ILE A 19 -5.36 43.17 -12.75
C ILE A 19 -6.62 42.30 -12.62
N VAL A 20 -7.57 42.41 -13.54
CA VAL A 20 -8.80 41.58 -13.57
C VAL A 20 -8.45 40.11 -13.81
N CYS A 21 -7.52 39.80 -14.73
CA CYS A 21 -7.02 38.42 -14.93
C CYS A 21 -6.31 37.88 -13.69
N LEU A 22 -5.54 38.72 -12.98
CA LEU A 22 -4.86 38.29 -11.73
C LEU A 22 -5.84 37.98 -10.61
N ILE A 23 -6.93 38.76 -10.49
CA ILE A 23 -7.97 38.55 -9.48
C ILE A 23 -8.82 37.32 -9.82
N CYS A 24 -9.11 37.04 -11.09
CA CYS A 24 -9.82 35.81 -11.52
C CYS A 24 -9.00 34.54 -11.26
N CYS A 25 -7.67 34.58 -11.33
CA CYS A 25 -6.82 33.44 -11.01
C CYS A 25 -6.72 33.13 -9.52
N ILE A 26 -7.00 34.10 -8.62
CA ILE A 26 -6.95 33.88 -7.17
C ILE A 26 -8.30 33.35 -6.62
N ALA A 27 -9.40 33.53 -7.35
CA ALA A 27 -10.73 33.14 -6.89
C ALA A 27 -11.08 31.65 -7.05
N THR A 28 -10.17 30.82 -7.62
CA THR A 28 -10.41 29.38 -7.84
C THR A 28 -9.59 28.43 -6.94
N LEU A 29 -8.85 28.94 -5.95
CA LEU A 29 -8.28 28.12 -4.89
C LEU A 29 -9.24 28.07 -3.69
N ALA A 30 -10.45 27.55 -3.88
CA ALA A 30 -11.20 26.98 -2.79
C ALA A 30 -10.46 25.70 -2.36
N PRO A 31 -10.05 25.54 -1.08
CA PRO A 31 -9.60 24.26 -0.60
C PRO A 31 -10.80 23.30 -0.70
N LEU A 32 -10.72 22.35 -1.64
CA LEU A 32 -11.59 21.20 -1.62
C LEU A 32 -11.39 20.53 -0.25
N PRO A 33 -12.45 20.17 0.48
CA PRO A 33 -12.28 19.34 1.66
C PRO A 33 -11.57 18.08 1.18
N VAL A 34 -10.30 17.92 1.53
CA VAL A 34 -9.60 16.64 1.50
C VAL A 34 -10.32 15.80 2.54
N SER A 35 -11.37 15.10 2.10
CA SER A 35 -11.84 13.94 2.80
C SER A 35 -10.62 13.03 2.89
N ALA A 36 -10.10 12.86 4.09
CA ALA A 36 -9.17 11.79 4.39
C ALA A 36 -9.96 10.48 4.27
N GLY A 37 -10.35 10.16 3.03
CA GLY A 37 -10.75 8.83 2.65
C GLY A 37 -9.50 7.98 2.81
N ASP A 38 -9.57 7.01 3.72
CA ASP A 38 -8.64 5.90 3.80
C ASP A 38 -8.18 5.55 2.39
N ALA A 39 -6.89 5.68 2.16
CA ALA A 39 -6.25 5.13 0.99
C ALA A 39 -6.40 3.61 1.09
N ARG A 40 -7.60 3.14 0.74
CA ARG A 40 -7.87 1.73 0.48
C ARG A 40 -6.88 1.33 -0.58
N SER A 41 -5.81 0.71 -0.15
CA SER A 41 -4.79 0.14 -1.01
C SER A 41 -5.53 -0.80 -1.97
N THR A 42 -5.86 -0.30 -3.16
CA THR A 42 -6.45 -1.10 -4.23
C THR A 42 -5.38 -2.04 -4.72
N THR A 43 -5.22 -3.15 -4.01
CA THR A 43 -4.58 -4.32 -4.57
C THR A 43 -5.51 -4.86 -5.63
N SER A 44 -5.05 -4.90 -6.86
CA SER A 44 -5.81 -5.21 -8.07
C SER A 44 -6.30 -6.66 -8.19
N SER A 45 -6.41 -7.40 -7.10
CA SER A 45 -6.87 -8.80 -7.14
C SER A 45 -8.37 -8.98 -6.94
N GLY A 46 -9.10 -7.96 -6.51
CA GLY A 46 -10.54 -8.06 -6.21
C GLY A 46 -10.90 -9.02 -5.05
N TYR A 47 -9.93 -9.75 -4.50
CA TYR A 47 -10.13 -10.70 -3.40
C TYR A 47 -9.82 -10.02 -2.05
N ASP A 48 -10.72 -10.17 -1.08
CA ASP A 48 -10.52 -9.68 0.27
C ASP A 48 -9.62 -10.64 1.06
N TRP A 49 -8.35 -10.25 1.21
CA TRP A 49 -7.36 -11.00 1.98
C TRP A 49 -7.36 -10.68 3.46
N GLU A 50 -8.13 -9.68 3.91
CA GLU A 50 -8.09 -9.22 5.29
C GLU A 50 -8.37 -10.33 6.31
N PRO A 51 -9.43 -11.17 6.15
CA PRO A 51 -9.68 -12.27 7.08
C PRO A 51 -8.54 -13.28 7.16
N VAL A 52 -7.90 -13.58 6.02
CA VAL A 52 -6.76 -14.51 5.97
C VAL A 52 -5.53 -13.92 6.68
N MET A 53 -5.26 -12.63 6.47
CA MET A 53 -4.15 -11.95 7.13
C MET A 53 -4.35 -11.88 8.65
N GLU A 54 -5.56 -11.59 9.13
CA GLU A 54 -5.86 -11.58 10.55
C GLU A 54 -5.70 -12.97 11.18
N ALA A 55 -6.16 -14.02 10.52
CA ALA A 55 -5.98 -15.39 10.97
C ALA A 55 -4.48 -15.78 11.04
N ILE A 56 -3.68 -15.38 10.06
CA ILE A 56 -2.22 -15.55 10.06
C ILE A 56 -1.59 -14.78 11.22
N ILE A 57 -1.90 -13.51 11.41
CA ILE A 57 -1.41 -12.66 12.51
C ILE A 57 -1.67 -13.33 13.87
N HIS A 58 -2.89 -13.85 14.06
CA HIS A 58 -3.24 -14.53 15.29
C HIS A 58 -2.39 -15.78 15.53
N VAL A 59 -2.17 -16.60 14.49
CA VAL A 59 -1.40 -17.86 14.61
C VAL A 59 0.10 -17.57 14.80
N GLU A 60 0.64 -16.52 14.15
CA GLU A 60 2.08 -16.19 14.19
C GLU A 60 2.48 -15.55 15.53
N SER A 61 1.72 -14.59 16.03
CA SER A 61 2.15 -13.77 17.15
C SER A 61 1.02 -13.39 18.14
N ARG A 62 -0.22 -13.79 17.88
CA ARG A 62 -1.42 -13.30 18.59
C ARG A 62 -1.60 -11.78 18.49
N GLY A 63 -1.09 -11.18 17.42
CA GLY A 63 -1.18 -9.74 17.16
C GLY A 63 0.00 -8.91 17.68
N ASP A 64 1.01 -9.53 18.28
CA ASP A 64 2.16 -8.80 18.82
C ASP A 64 3.06 -8.28 17.66
N ALA A 65 3.02 -6.97 17.46
CA ALA A 65 3.82 -6.29 16.45
C ALA A 65 5.34 -6.30 16.75
N ASN A 66 5.72 -6.55 18.01
CA ASN A 66 7.11 -6.59 18.45
C ASN A 66 7.65 -8.01 18.62
N ALA A 67 6.85 -9.04 18.32
CA ALA A 67 7.26 -10.43 18.43
C ALA A 67 8.53 -10.70 17.61
N VAL A 68 9.47 -11.45 18.20
CA VAL A 68 10.70 -11.90 17.55
C VAL A 68 10.89 -13.39 17.83
N SER A 69 11.05 -14.19 16.78
CA SER A 69 11.35 -15.61 16.86
C SER A 69 12.41 -16.00 15.83
N GLY A 70 13.62 -16.20 16.28
CA GLY A 70 14.76 -16.39 15.37
C GLY A 70 14.94 -15.21 14.42
N ASN A 71 14.82 -15.48 13.13
CA ASN A 71 14.94 -14.45 12.08
C ASN A 71 13.59 -13.81 11.70
N SER A 72 12.49 -14.26 12.30
CA SER A 72 11.12 -13.78 12.00
C SER A 72 10.74 -12.69 12.98
N CYS A 73 10.09 -11.63 12.51
CA CYS A 73 9.72 -10.46 13.31
C CYS A 73 8.30 -9.97 13.02
N GLY A 74 7.72 -9.33 14.04
CA GLY A 74 6.46 -8.61 13.96
C GLY A 74 5.23 -9.51 13.96
N ALA A 75 4.07 -8.88 13.81
CA ALA A 75 2.78 -9.54 13.90
C ALA A 75 2.61 -10.72 12.93
N MET A 76 3.19 -10.63 11.74
CA MET A 76 3.12 -11.66 10.71
C MET A 76 4.39 -12.51 10.60
N GLN A 77 5.32 -12.39 11.53
CA GLN A 77 6.58 -13.15 11.60
C GLN A 77 7.38 -13.13 10.29
N ILE A 78 7.60 -11.92 9.77
CA ILE A 78 8.26 -11.70 8.49
C ILE A 78 9.77 -11.97 8.59
N THR A 79 10.28 -12.74 7.65
CA THR A 79 11.72 -13.04 7.53
C THR A 79 12.45 -12.01 6.67
N PRO A 80 13.79 -11.84 6.82
CA PRO A 80 14.59 -11.03 5.91
C PRO A 80 14.51 -11.49 4.45
N ILE A 81 14.30 -12.79 4.23
CA ILE A 81 14.14 -13.37 2.89
C ILE A 81 12.90 -12.81 2.22
N LEU A 82 11.76 -12.74 2.94
CA LEU A 82 10.52 -12.21 2.40
C LEU A 82 10.65 -10.72 2.05
N VAL A 83 11.32 -9.92 2.91
CA VAL A 83 11.58 -8.49 2.62
C VAL A 83 12.37 -8.34 1.30
N ARG A 84 13.42 -9.16 1.10
CA ARG A 84 14.19 -9.15 -0.15
C ARG A 84 13.34 -9.53 -1.35
N GLU A 85 12.51 -10.58 -1.21
CA GLU A 85 11.64 -11.03 -2.31
C GLU A 85 10.62 -9.97 -2.69
N CYS A 86 9.97 -9.32 -1.71
CA CYS A 86 9.08 -8.19 -1.96
C CYS A 86 9.79 -7.05 -2.70
N ASN A 87 11.04 -6.74 -2.32
CA ASN A 87 11.83 -5.71 -2.99
C ASN A 87 12.23 -6.12 -4.42
N ASN A 88 12.50 -7.41 -4.67
CA ASN A 88 12.77 -7.94 -6.01
C ASN A 88 11.52 -7.81 -6.90
N ILE A 89 10.33 -8.13 -6.37
CA ILE A 89 9.06 -7.94 -7.07
C ILE A 89 8.86 -6.45 -7.42
N LEU A 90 9.07 -5.55 -6.46
CA LEU A 90 8.95 -4.11 -6.68
C LEU A 90 9.94 -3.60 -7.73
N LYS A 91 11.18 -4.11 -7.71
CA LYS A 91 12.20 -3.78 -8.72
C LYS A 91 11.77 -4.22 -10.12
N LYS A 92 11.27 -5.45 -10.28
CA LYS A 92 10.74 -5.97 -11.55
C LYS A 92 9.56 -5.12 -12.06
N ARG A 93 8.73 -4.59 -11.17
CA ARG A 93 7.61 -3.68 -11.48
C ARG A 93 8.05 -2.22 -11.69
N LYS A 94 9.35 -1.92 -11.70
CA LYS A 94 9.91 -0.57 -11.82
C LYS A 94 9.37 0.42 -10.76
N SER A 95 8.92 -0.10 -9.61
CA SER A 95 8.43 0.72 -8.50
C SER A 95 9.58 1.40 -7.77
N LYS A 96 9.37 2.64 -7.31
CA LYS A 96 10.31 3.35 -6.43
C LYS A 96 10.18 2.91 -4.97
N LYS A 97 9.07 2.26 -4.59
CA LYS A 97 8.83 1.76 -3.22
C LYS A 97 9.86 0.70 -2.85
N ARG A 98 10.30 0.71 -1.58
CA ARG A 98 11.14 -0.34 -0.97
C ARG A 98 10.67 -0.60 0.45
N PHE A 99 10.76 -1.86 0.86
CA PHE A 99 10.59 -2.27 2.25
C PHE A 99 11.95 -2.36 2.93
N THR A 100 12.00 -1.97 4.21
CA THR A 100 13.16 -2.08 5.08
C THR A 100 13.00 -3.24 6.07
N MET A 101 14.06 -3.60 6.78
CA MET A 101 13.98 -4.61 7.84
C MET A 101 13.12 -4.14 9.03
N GLN A 102 13.05 -2.83 9.27
CA GLN A 102 12.20 -2.25 10.31
C GLN A 102 10.70 -2.33 9.98
N ASP A 103 10.34 -2.35 8.70
CA ASP A 103 8.93 -2.48 8.27
C ASP A 103 8.27 -3.79 8.72
N ARG A 104 9.05 -4.80 9.11
CA ARG A 104 8.56 -6.08 9.65
C ARG A 104 7.78 -5.92 10.96
N PHE A 105 8.07 -4.88 11.73
CA PHE A 105 7.39 -4.54 12.99
C PHE A 105 6.12 -3.69 12.77
N SER A 106 5.84 -3.26 11.55
CA SER A 106 4.62 -2.54 11.21
C SER A 106 3.56 -3.50 10.66
N VAL A 107 2.45 -3.67 11.37
CA VAL A 107 1.33 -4.50 10.90
C VAL A 107 0.87 -4.10 9.50
N LYS A 108 0.72 -2.78 9.26
CA LYS A 108 0.36 -2.25 7.94
C LYS A 108 1.35 -2.66 6.86
N LYS A 109 2.65 -2.52 7.10
CA LYS A 109 3.70 -2.88 6.14
C LYS A 109 3.79 -4.39 5.92
N SER A 110 3.57 -5.17 6.98
CA SER A 110 3.51 -6.62 6.91
C SER A 110 2.36 -7.09 6.02
N LYS A 111 1.17 -6.52 6.17
CA LYS A 111 0.02 -6.77 5.30
C LYS A 111 0.30 -6.33 3.85
N GLU A 112 0.94 -5.19 3.62
CA GLU A 112 1.36 -4.75 2.28
C GLU A 112 2.33 -5.74 1.62
N MET A 113 3.28 -6.32 2.37
CA MET A 113 4.19 -7.36 1.87
C MET A 113 3.45 -8.65 1.54
N PHE A 114 2.50 -9.08 2.39
CA PHE A 114 1.64 -10.23 2.10
C PHE A 114 0.88 -10.04 0.78
N LEU A 115 0.18 -8.92 0.64
CA LEU A 115 -0.61 -8.62 -0.56
C LEU A 115 0.26 -8.59 -1.83
N LEU A 116 1.43 -7.94 -1.76
CA LEU A 116 2.38 -7.88 -2.87
C LEU A 116 2.82 -9.29 -3.30
N TYR A 117 3.09 -10.16 -2.31
CA TYR A 117 3.51 -11.54 -2.52
C TYR A 117 2.38 -12.36 -3.16
N GLN A 118 1.13 -12.26 -2.65
CA GLN A 118 -0.02 -12.97 -3.19
C GLN A 118 -0.32 -12.55 -4.63
N VAL A 119 -0.37 -11.25 -4.92
CA VAL A 119 -0.60 -10.76 -6.30
C VAL A 119 0.46 -11.28 -7.28
N HIS A 120 1.68 -11.53 -6.83
CA HIS A 120 2.76 -12.00 -7.70
C HIS A 120 2.78 -13.51 -7.88
N PHE A 121 2.59 -14.27 -6.81
CA PHE A 121 2.77 -15.72 -6.81
C PHE A 121 1.47 -16.52 -6.76
N ASN A 122 0.35 -15.88 -6.44
CA ASN A 122 -0.96 -16.51 -6.30
C ASN A 122 -2.07 -15.75 -7.06
N PRO A 123 -1.94 -15.57 -8.38
CA PRO A 123 -2.87 -14.77 -9.17
C PRO A 123 -4.31 -15.34 -9.22
N LYS A 124 -4.48 -16.62 -8.83
CA LYS A 124 -5.80 -17.28 -8.74
C LYS A 124 -6.47 -17.09 -7.37
N ASN A 125 -5.85 -16.33 -6.46
CA ASN A 125 -6.35 -16.09 -5.10
C ASN A 125 -6.70 -17.38 -4.33
N ASN A 126 -5.87 -18.41 -4.45
CA ASN A 126 -6.05 -19.67 -3.74
C ASN A 126 -5.64 -19.51 -2.27
N VAL A 127 -6.61 -19.63 -1.35
CA VAL A 127 -6.42 -19.44 0.10
C VAL A 127 -5.48 -20.48 0.69
N GLU A 128 -5.59 -21.75 0.29
CA GLU A 128 -4.70 -22.81 0.78
C GLU A 128 -3.25 -22.55 0.36
N GLN A 129 -3.03 -22.17 -0.90
CA GLN A 129 -1.71 -21.79 -1.39
C GLN A 129 -1.15 -20.59 -0.60
N ALA A 130 -1.97 -19.57 -0.33
CA ALA A 130 -1.55 -18.40 0.42
C ALA A 130 -1.07 -18.76 1.82
N ILE A 131 -1.84 -19.56 2.55
CA ILE A 131 -1.52 -19.99 3.91
C ILE A 131 -0.28 -20.88 3.94
N ARG A 132 -0.21 -21.88 3.06
CA ARG A 132 0.91 -22.82 3.04
C ARG A 132 2.22 -22.19 2.58
N SER A 133 2.15 -21.32 1.55
CA SER A 133 3.33 -20.61 1.08
C SER A 133 3.85 -19.57 2.06
N TRP A 134 2.98 -19.01 2.90
CA TRP A 134 3.41 -18.10 3.97
C TRP A 134 4.33 -18.81 4.97
N ASN A 135 3.98 -20.02 5.38
CA ASN A 135 4.76 -20.81 6.34
C ASN A 135 5.94 -21.53 5.71
N GLY A 136 5.77 -22.10 4.52
CA GLY A 136 6.74 -23.00 3.89
C GLY A 136 7.45 -22.48 2.64
N GLY A 137 7.17 -21.23 2.22
CA GLY A 137 7.65 -20.67 0.96
C GLY A 137 6.95 -21.28 -0.26
N MET A 138 7.32 -20.86 -1.48
CA MET A 138 6.66 -21.31 -2.71
C MET A 138 6.80 -22.81 -2.99
N ASN A 139 7.87 -23.41 -2.50
CA ASN A 139 8.12 -24.87 -2.63
C ASN A 139 7.65 -25.65 -1.38
N TYR A 140 6.57 -25.19 -0.74
CA TYR A 140 6.08 -25.82 0.47
C TYR A 140 5.72 -27.28 0.30
N SER A 141 5.89 -28.06 1.36
CA SER A 141 5.37 -29.42 1.46
C SER A 141 4.00 -29.39 2.12
N VAL A 142 2.98 -29.97 1.48
CA VAL A 142 1.63 -30.09 2.07
C VAL A 142 1.69 -30.78 3.44
N LYS A 143 2.45 -31.87 3.54
CA LYS A 143 2.62 -32.61 4.81
C LYS A 143 3.23 -31.72 5.91
N ARG A 144 4.33 -31.01 5.61
CA ARG A 144 5.02 -30.16 6.61
C ARG A 144 4.20 -28.95 7.03
N THR A 145 3.42 -28.37 6.15
CA THR A 145 2.60 -27.18 6.43
C THR A 145 1.19 -27.52 6.93
N GLN A 146 0.85 -28.82 7.09
CA GLN A 146 -0.51 -29.24 7.44
C GLN A 146 -0.97 -28.74 8.81
N SER A 147 -0.11 -28.79 9.83
CA SER A 147 -0.45 -28.31 11.16
C SER A 147 -0.70 -26.79 11.17
N TYR A 148 0.18 -26.03 10.50
CA TYR A 148 0.02 -24.59 10.34
C TYR A 148 -1.28 -24.24 9.60
N TYR A 149 -1.52 -24.86 8.46
CA TYR A 149 -2.74 -24.68 7.69
C TYR A 149 -4.00 -24.91 8.52
N LYS A 150 -4.07 -26.01 9.28
CA LYS A 150 -5.21 -26.29 10.17
C LYS A 150 -5.42 -25.20 11.22
N LYS A 151 -4.34 -24.67 11.83
CA LYS A 151 -4.43 -23.59 12.83
C LYS A 151 -5.00 -22.30 12.23
N VAL A 152 -4.50 -21.89 11.05
CA VAL A 152 -4.99 -20.69 10.37
C VAL A 152 -6.44 -20.87 9.94
N MET A 153 -6.80 -22.03 9.35
CA MET A 153 -8.18 -22.30 8.93
C MET A 153 -9.16 -22.35 10.11
N ALA A 154 -8.73 -22.83 11.28
CA ALA A 154 -9.57 -22.80 12.48
C ALA A 154 -9.87 -21.37 12.93
N LYS A 155 -8.90 -20.45 12.79
CA LYS A 155 -9.10 -19.01 13.10
C LYS A 155 -9.90 -18.27 12.04
N LEU A 156 -9.83 -18.71 10.79
CA LEU A 156 -10.59 -18.11 9.70
C LEU A 156 -12.09 -18.44 9.77
N ARG A 157 -12.45 -19.57 10.40
CA ARG A 157 -13.84 -20.07 10.50
C ARG A 157 -14.55 -19.72 11.81
N GLY A 158 -13.80 -19.36 12.84
CA GLY A 158 -14.29 -19.01 14.17
C GLY A 158 -14.24 -17.57 14.46
#